data_db49c87a644bb4ca4f115ce46e300d44
#
_entry.id   db49c87a644bb4ca4f115ce46e300d44
#
_cell.length_a   1.000
_cell.length_b   1.000
_cell.length_c   1.000
_cell.angle_alpha   90.00
_cell.angle_beta   90.00
_cell.angle_gamma   90.00
#
_symmetry.space_group_name_H-M   'P 1'
#
loop_
_entity.id
_entity.type
_entity.pdbx_description
1 polymer ?
#
loop_
_entity_poly.entity_id
_entity_poly.type
_entity_poly.pdbx_seq_one_letter_code
_entity_poly.pdbx_strand_id
1 'polypeptide(L)'
;MKKIYLVSVLMIPFLSFSLSISAEDEVQEVVVISSKYPVPLEEVVGSVDAISVEDLETRMVSDMSDMLDKTIGVSVSKRNVSGRAYNDGISIRGLGGKRVNILIDGIRVAEAYTGYGRDVVDVDLLKRVEILKGPSSALYGSDGLAGAISYITKDASDLADFGESYFSVNTSYDEDNEQTKVGFIAARVGENIETLLQVTSRELSQLELHDDATQELDPFDGEQTSILAKFQFNLSESVDATLTLDHQDFEGEYIFNLSLI
;
A
#
# COMPACT_ATOMS: atom_id res chain seq x y z
N MET A 1 -31.34 -71.62 35.17
CA MET A 1 -31.58 -70.18 35.18
C MET A 1 -30.61 -69.55 34.07
N LYS A 2 -31.10 -69.29 32.88
CA LYS A 2 -30.33 -68.67 31.77
C LYS A 2 -30.66 -67.19 31.80
N LYS A 3 -29.65 -66.33 32.00
CA LYS A 3 -29.76 -64.88 31.88
C LYS A 3 -29.58 -64.50 30.42
N ILE A 4 -30.62 -63.91 29.84
CA ILE A 4 -30.62 -63.34 28.49
C ILE A 4 -30.17 -61.89 28.67
N TYR A 5 -29.04 -61.51 28.06
CA TYR A 5 -28.60 -60.12 27.93
C TYR A 5 -29.18 -59.53 26.68
N LEU A 6 -30.01 -58.52 26.85
CA LEU A 6 -30.60 -57.73 25.76
C LEU A 6 -29.55 -56.69 25.34
N VAL A 7 -28.95 -56.85 24.17
CA VAL A 7 -28.03 -55.86 23.59
C VAL A 7 -28.89 -54.85 22.85
N SER A 8 -29.01 -53.67 23.44
CA SER A 8 -29.65 -52.49 22.81
C SER A 8 -28.68 -51.88 21.82
N VAL A 9 -28.95 -52.06 20.50
CA VAL A 9 -28.21 -51.39 19.42
C VAL A 9 -28.72 -49.97 19.31
N LEU A 10 -27.90 -49.03 19.75
CA LEU A 10 -28.13 -47.60 19.64
C LEU A 10 -27.84 -47.17 18.19
N MET A 11 -28.90 -46.97 17.40
CA MET A 11 -28.82 -46.44 16.04
C MET A 11 -28.57 -44.93 16.12
N ILE A 12 -27.32 -44.53 15.86
CA ILE A 12 -26.95 -43.09 15.72
C ILE A 12 -27.32 -42.64 14.32
N PRO A 13 -28.22 -41.65 14.14
CA PRO A 13 -28.47 -41.11 12.80
C PRO A 13 -27.24 -40.34 12.34
N PHE A 14 -26.68 -40.78 11.24
CA PHE A 14 -25.60 -40.06 10.54
C PHE A 14 -26.19 -38.76 9.99
N LEU A 15 -25.97 -37.67 10.69
CA LEU A 15 -26.32 -36.32 10.22
C LEU A 15 -25.34 -35.98 9.11
N SER A 16 -25.76 -36.10 7.85
CA SER A 16 -24.98 -35.66 6.70
C SER A 16 -24.86 -34.15 6.73
N PHE A 17 -23.75 -33.65 7.23
CA PHE A 17 -23.40 -32.24 7.15
C PHE A 17 -22.90 -31.97 5.71
N SER A 18 -23.78 -31.46 4.87
CA SER A 18 -23.39 -30.95 3.56
C SER A 18 -22.63 -29.67 3.77
N LEU A 19 -21.28 -29.71 3.69
CA LEU A 19 -20.47 -28.50 3.50
C LEU A 19 -20.81 -27.95 2.10
N SER A 20 -21.62 -26.91 2.06
CA SER A 20 -21.66 -26.04 0.89
C SER A 20 -20.33 -25.29 0.85
N ILE A 21 -19.41 -25.73 0.01
CA ILE A 21 -18.27 -24.92 -0.40
C ILE A 21 -18.89 -23.85 -1.29
N SER A 22 -19.10 -22.64 -0.75
CA SER A 22 -19.23 -21.46 -1.57
C SER A 22 -17.93 -21.36 -2.36
N ALA A 23 -18.01 -21.45 -3.68
CA ALA A 23 -16.93 -20.96 -4.52
C ALA A 23 -16.81 -19.47 -4.16
N GLU A 24 -15.72 -19.10 -3.52
CA GLU A 24 -15.30 -17.72 -3.37
C GLU A 24 -15.16 -17.23 -4.81
N ASP A 25 -16.00 -16.27 -5.21
CA ASP A 25 -15.82 -15.58 -6.47
C ASP A 25 -14.42 -14.96 -6.41
N GLU A 26 -13.50 -15.49 -7.21
CA GLU A 26 -12.15 -15.00 -7.33
C GLU A 26 -12.26 -13.55 -7.79
N VAL A 27 -12.05 -12.60 -6.88
CA VAL A 27 -12.13 -11.18 -7.19
C VAL A 27 -11.05 -10.89 -8.21
N GLN A 28 -11.47 -10.69 -9.46
CA GLN A 28 -10.57 -10.47 -10.57
C GLN A 28 -9.81 -9.16 -10.32
N GLU A 29 -8.51 -9.27 -10.12
CA GLU A 29 -7.66 -8.12 -9.88
C GLU A 29 -7.65 -7.20 -11.11
N VAL A 30 -8.05 -5.94 -10.93
CA VAL A 30 -8.20 -4.98 -12.01
C VAL A 30 -7.16 -3.88 -11.86
N VAL A 31 -6.45 -3.56 -12.94
CA VAL A 31 -5.40 -2.55 -12.98
C VAL A 31 -5.71 -1.44 -13.99
N VAL A 32 -5.20 -0.26 -13.73
CA VAL A 32 -5.41 0.94 -14.56
C VAL A 32 -4.13 1.44 -15.22
N ILE A 33 -2.97 1.13 -14.63
CA ILE A 33 -1.67 1.71 -15.08
C ILE A 33 -1.30 1.41 -16.53
N SER A 34 -1.80 0.31 -17.10
CA SER A 34 -1.46 -0.11 -18.47
C SER A 34 -2.30 0.54 -19.56
N SER A 35 -3.49 1.06 -19.21
CA SER A 35 -4.51 1.46 -20.21
C SER A 35 -5.21 2.79 -19.90
N LYS A 36 -5.07 3.34 -18.69
CA LYS A 36 -5.84 4.46 -18.12
C LYS A 36 -7.34 4.19 -17.92
N TYR A 37 -7.77 2.95 -18.04
CA TYR A 37 -9.10 2.47 -17.66
C TYR A 37 -8.97 1.07 -17.04
N PRO A 38 -9.93 0.66 -16.22
CA PRO A 38 -9.89 -0.63 -15.54
C PRO A 38 -9.83 -1.79 -16.52
N VAL A 39 -8.81 -2.64 -16.39
CA VAL A 39 -8.61 -3.86 -17.19
C VAL A 39 -8.22 -4.98 -16.24
N PRO A 40 -8.79 -6.18 -16.39
CA PRO A 40 -8.33 -7.34 -15.65
C PRO A 40 -6.82 -7.55 -15.83
N LEU A 41 -6.11 -7.84 -14.74
CA LEU A 41 -4.65 -8.04 -14.78
C LEU A 41 -4.23 -9.10 -15.80
N GLU A 42 -5.03 -10.15 -15.97
CA GLU A 42 -4.79 -11.22 -16.93
C GLU A 42 -4.88 -10.78 -18.39
N GLU A 43 -5.64 -9.73 -18.69
CA GLU A 43 -5.83 -9.19 -20.03
C GLU A 43 -4.79 -8.12 -20.40
N VAL A 44 -3.94 -7.72 -19.45
CA VAL A 44 -2.94 -6.68 -19.70
C VAL A 44 -1.86 -7.16 -20.65
N VAL A 45 -1.68 -6.40 -21.72
CA VAL A 45 -0.57 -6.60 -22.67
C VAL A 45 0.66 -5.89 -22.13
N GLY A 46 1.53 -6.63 -21.41
CA GLY A 46 2.74 -6.07 -20.82
C GLY A 46 3.14 -6.79 -19.55
N SER A 47 4.18 -6.27 -18.89
CA SER A 47 4.63 -6.76 -17.59
C SER A 47 4.11 -5.80 -16.52
N VAL A 48 2.99 -6.14 -15.92
CA VAL A 48 2.37 -5.39 -14.82
C VAL A 48 2.32 -6.28 -13.59
N ASP A 49 2.65 -5.73 -12.45
CA ASP A 49 2.40 -6.32 -11.15
C ASP A 49 1.43 -5.42 -10.38
N ALA A 50 0.59 -6.02 -9.57
CA ALA A 50 -0.24 -5.31 -8.61
C ALA A 50 0.06 -5.86 -7.21
N ILE A 51 0.04 -4.99 -6.21
CA ILE A 51 0.20 -5.30 -4.80
C ILE A 51 -1.04 -4.75 -4.12
N SER A 52 -1.88 -5.62 -3.56
CA SER A 52 -3.13 -5.25 -2.90
C SER A 52 -2.89 -4.76 -1.46
N VAL A 53 -3.89 -4.11 -0.86
CA VAL A 53 -3.87 -3.77 0.57
C VAL A 53 -3.74 -5.02 1.43
N GLU A 54 -4.37 -6.12 1.04
CA GLU A 54 -4.30 -7.39 1.76
C GLU A 54 -2.87 -7.97 1.77
N ASP A 55 -2.15 -7.84 0.65
CA ASP A 55 -0.73 -8.18 0.57
C ASP A 55 0.11 -7.28 1.49
N LEU A 56 -0.18 -5.97 1.52
CA LEU A 56 0.52 -5.01 2.36
C LEU A 56 0.31 -5.31 3.85
N GLU A 57 -0.93 -5.57 4.26
CA GLU A 57 -1.28 -5.90 5.64
C GLU A 57 -0.72 -7.25 6.07
N THR A 58 -0.87 -8.30 5.24
CA THR A 58 -0.35 -9.65 5.54
C THR A 58 1.17 -9.65 5.69
N ARG A 59 1.85 -8.82 4.95
CA ARG A 59 3.31 -8.67 4.99
C ARG A 59 3.79 -7.70 6.05
N MET A 60 2.88 -7.04 6.79
CA MET A 60 3.18 -5.98 7.75
C MET A 60 4.13 -4.92 7.17
N VAL A 61 3.83 -4.46 5.96
CA VAL A 61 4.64 -3.47 5.26
C VAL A 61 4.63 -2.16 6.03
N SER A 62 5.82 -1.70 6.42
CA SER A 62 5.99 -0.46 7.18
C SER A 62 6.39 0.72 6.31
N ASP A 63 7.07 0.46 5.20
CA ASP A 63 7.61 1.48 4.33
C ASP A 63 7.55 1.12 2.83
N MET A 64 7.87 2.08 1.98
CA MET A 64 7.89 1.91 0.52
C MET A 64 8.91 0.87 0.07
N SER A 65 10.05 0.74 0.73
CA SER A 65 11.07 -0.23 0.34
C SER A 65 10.62 -1.66 0.63
N ASP A 66 10.01 -1.90 1.77
CA ASP A 66 9.43 -3.20 2.12
C ASP A 66 8.29 -3.59 1.16
N MET A 67 7.51 -2.61 0.75
CA MET A 67 6.43 -2.79 -0.21
C MET A 67 6.94 -3.29 -1.56
N LEU A 68 7.99 -2.67 -2.09
CA LEU A 68 8.48 -2.92 -3.45
C LEU A 68 9.59 -3.98 -3.54
N ASP A 69 10.31 -4.27 -2.44
CA ASP A 69 11.51 -5.10 -2.42
C ASP A 69 11.27 -6.54 -2.92
N LYS A 70 10.06 -7.07 -2.73
CA LYS A 70 9.69 -8.41 -3.19
C LYS A 70 9.19 -8.45 -4.64
N THR A 71 9.10 -7.30 -5.30
CA THR A 71 8.61 -7.25 -6.69
C THR A 71 9.74 -7.56 -7.67
N ILE A 72 9.58 -8.61 -8.45
CA ILE A 72 10.61 -9.06 -9.39
C ILE A 72 10.94 -7.97 -10.40
N GLY A 73 12.24 -7.60 -10.48
CA GLY A 73 12.73 -6.58 -11.39
C GLY A 73 12.52 -5.15 -10.91
N VAL A 74 12.06 -4.95 -9.68
CA VAL A 74 12.05 -3.67 -8.99
C VAL A 74 13.08 -3.71 -7.88
N SER A 75 13.77 -2.63 -7.66
CA SER A 75 14.75 -2.50 -6.57
C SER A 75 14.63 -1.11 -5.97
N VAL A 76 14.70 -1.05 -4.66
CA VAL A 76 14.61 0.19 -3.89
C VAL A 76 15.87 0.31 -3.03
N SER A 77 16.57 1.42 -3.12
CA SER A 77 17.75 1.66 -2.27
C SER A 77 17.28 2.15 -0.91
N LYS A 78 17.50 1.36 0.13
CA LYS A 78 17.35 1.80 1.52
C LYS A 78 18.55 2.72 1.83
N ARG A 79 18.28 3.88 2.41
CA ARG A 79 19.29 4.74 3.03
C ARG A 79 19.09 4.75 4.54
N ASN A 80 20.00 5.39 5.25
CA ASN A 80 20.03 5.48 6.72
C ASN A 80 18.76 6.08 7.35
N VAL A 81 17.81 6.50 6.56
CA VAL A 81 16.60 7.14 7.02
C VAL A 81 15.50 6.13 6.91
N SER A 82 14.94 5.79 8.03
CA SER A 82 13.81 4.90 8.19
C SER A 82 12.82 5.03 7.05
N GLY A 83 12.71 3.98 6.23
CA GLY A 83 11.71 3.84 5.20
C GLY A 83 11.72 4.83 4.04
N ARG A 84 12.64 5.82 4.01
CA ARG A 84 12.71 6.76 2.90
C ARG A 84 13.56 6.23 1.76
N ALA A 85 12.88 5.83 0.69
CA ALA A 85 13.53 5.73 -0.60
C ALA A 85 13.66 7.13 -1.21
N TYR A 86 14.88 7.53 -1.55
CA TYR A 86 15.08 8.76 -2.34
C TYR A 86 14.65 8.53 -3.79
N ASN A 87 14.38 9.60 -4.53
CA ASN A 87 14.00 9.55 -5.95
C ASN A 87 14.88 8.65 -6.81
N ASP A 88 16.16 8.61 -6.52
CA ASP A 88 17.12 7.74 -7.18
C ASP A 88 17.09 6.31 -6.65
N GLY A 89 16.31 6.08 -5.59
CA GLY A 89 16.23 4.81 -4.89
C GLY A 89 15.45 3.75 -5.63
N ILE A 90 14.44 4.13 -6.40
CA ILE A 90 13.58 3.18 -7.11
C ILE A 90 14.13 2.94 -8.51
N SER A 91 14.34 1.67 -8.85
CA SER A 91 14.71 1.25 -10.21
C SER A 91 13.85 0.09 -10.70
N ILE A 92 13.51 0.10 -11.98
CA ILE A 92 12.81 -0.98 -12.67
C ILE A 92 13.79 -1.55 -13.71
N ARG A 93 14.09 -2.84 -13.59
CA ARG A 93 15.06 -3.54 -14.48
C ARG A 93 16.41 -2.81 -14.59
N GLY A 94 16.88 -2.25 -13.47
CA GLY A 94 18.16 -1.53 -13.38
C GLY A 94 18.15 -0.09 -13.90
N LEU A 95 17.02 0.43 -14.33
CA LEU A 95 16.86 1.81 -14.75
C LEU A 95 16.11 2.60 -13.67
N GLY A 96 16.75 3.56 -13.04
CA GLY A 96 16.21 4.35 -11.94
C GLY A 96 16.11 5.85 -12.20
N GLY A 97 15.80 6.58 -11.14
CA GLY A 97 15.66 8.02 -11.12
C GLY A 97 14.52 8.51 -12.01
N LYS A 98 14.74 9.55 -12.80
CA LYS A 98 13.72 10.15 -13.67
C LYS A 98 13.12 9.21 -14.72
N ARG A 99 13.71 8.02 -14.92
CA ARG A 99 13.21 7.03 -15.90
C ARG A 99 12.03 6.21 -15.39
N VAL A 100 11.66 6.36 -14.12
CA VAL A 100 10.46 5.76 -13.52
C VAL A 100 9.44 6.86 -13.29
N ASN A 101 8.26 6.77 -13.90
CA ASN A 101 7.15 7.67 -13.60
C ASN A 101 6.46 7.24 -12.30
N ILE A 102 6.24 8.18 -11.39
CA ILE A 102 5.49 7.99 -10.16
C ILE A 102 4.14 8.70 -10.30
N LEU A 103 3.07 7.99 -9.98
CA LEU A 103 1.70 8.50 -9.99
C LEU A 103 1.04 8.25 -8.63
N ILE A 104 0.18 9.18 -8.22
CA ILE A 104 -0.75 9.00 -7.09
C ILE A 104 -2.14 9.27 -7.63
N ASP A 105 -3.05 8.30 -7.49
CA ASP A 105 -4.42 8.33 -8.04
C ASP A 105 -4.45 8.74 -9.53
N GLY A 106 -3.50 8.25 -10.33
CA GLY A 106 -3.38 8.54 -11.75
C GLY A 106 -2.74 9.89 -12.11
N ILE A 107 -2.42 10.73 -11.12
CA ILE A 107 -1.78 12.02 -11.33
C ILE A 107 -0.27 11.85 -11.17
N ARG A 108 0.49 12.25 -12.20
CA ARG A 108 1.95 12.20 -12.13
C ARG A 108 2.48 13.15 -11.07
N VAL A 109 3.27 12.63 -10.15
CA VAL A 109 3.95 13.43 -9.13
C VAL A 109 5.04 14.25 -9.81
N ALA A 110 4.92 15.58 -9.70
CA ALA A 110 5.93 16.49 -10.20
C ALA A 110 7.22 16.36 -9.37
N GLU A 111 8.37 16.35 -10.04
CA GLU A 111 9.64 16.44 -9.33
C GLU A 111 9.75 17.80 -8.65
N ALA A 112 9.99 17.78 -7.33
CA ALA A 112 10.52 18.96 -6.67
C ALA A 112 11.92 19.25 -7.24
N TYR A 113 12.29 20.53 -7.35
CA TYR A 113 13.57 20.98 -7.91
C TYR A 113 14.79 20.31 -7.24
N THR A 114 14.61 19.87 -6.00
CA THR A 114 15.64 19.19 -5.19
C THR A 114 15.58 17.68 -5.25
N GLY A 115 14.62 17.09 -5.94
CA GLY A 115 14.46 15.64 -6.01
C GLY A 115 13.86 14.97 -4.77
N TYR A 116 13.56 15.69 -3.72
CA TYR A 116 13.13 15.16 -2.42
C TYR A 116 11.59 14.98 -2.26
N GLY A 117 10.80 15.29 -3.26
CA GLY A 117 9.33 15.27 -3.15
C GLY A 117 8.63 14.05 -3.73
N ARG A 118 9.36 13.14 -4.39
CA ARG A 118 8.74 11.99 -5.09
C ARG A 118 8.50 10.77 -4.21
N ASP A 119 9.13 10.72 -3.06
CA ASP A 119 9.30 9.48 -2.30
C ASP A 119 8.42 9.41 -1.05
N VAL A 120 7.63 10.45 -0.82
CA VAL A 120 6.78 10.48 0.36
C VAL A 120 5.40 9.95 -0.03
N VAL A 121 5.26 8.63 0.09
CA VAL A 121 3.97 7.97 -0.01
C VAL A 121 3.79 7.16 1.26
N ASP A 122 2.77 7.51 2.03
CA ASP A 122 2.41 6.76 3.21
C ASP A 122 1.67 5.48 2.80
N VAL A 123 2.29 4.33 3.09
CA VAL A 123 1.74 3.01 2.73
C VAL A 123 0.38 2.74 3.36
N ASP A 124 0.09 3.32 4.53
CA ASP A 124 -1.20 3.14 5.19
C ASP A 124 -2.36 3.81 4.44
N LEU A 125 -2.08 4.80 3.60
CA LEU A 125 -3.10 5.49 2.79
C LEU A 125 -3.50 4.68 1.54
N LEU A 126 -2.73 3.65 1.20
CA LEU A 126 -2.87 2.92 -0.06
C LEU A 126 -3.87 1.78 0.04
N LYS A 127 -4.60 1.55 -1.04
CA LYS A 127 -5.38 0.32 -1.27
C LYS A 127 -4.66 -0.65 -2.20
N ARG A 128 -3.83 -0.17 -3.12
CA ARG A 128 -2.99 -0.99 -3.97
C ARG A 128 -1.88 -0.18 -4.63
N VAL A 129 -0.89 -0.90 -5.11
CA VAL A 129 0.18 -0.34 -5.95
C VAL A 129 0.26 -1.11 -7.25
N GLU A 130 0.26 -0.41 -8.36
CA GLU A 130 0.39 -0.98 -9.69
C GLU A 130 1.74 -0.60 -10.28
N ILE A 131 2.44 -1.58 -10.87
CA ILE A 131 3.80 -1.41 -11.37
C ILE A 131 3.85 -1.86 -12.83
N LEU A 132 4.01 -0.92 -13.74
CA LEU A 132 4.23 -1.19 -15.17
C LEU A 132 5.73 -1.25 -15.45
N LYS A 133 6.24 -2.42 -15.83
CA LYS A 133 7.67 -2.67 -16.10
C LYS A 133 7.96 -2.63 -17.60
N GLY A 134 8.31 -1.46 -18.09
CA GLY A 134 8.61 -1.20 -19.49
C GLY A 134 8.29 0.24 -19.91
N PRO A 135 8.49 0.64 -21.16
CA PRO A 135 8.25 1.99 -21.59
C PRO A 135 6.82 2.44 -21.36
N SER A 136 6.64 3.47 -20.54
CA SER A 136 5.35 4.06 -20.18
C SER A 136 5.14 5.47 -20.76
N SER A 137 6.08 5.96 -21.56
CA SER A 137 6.09 7.34 -22.08
C SER A 137 4.88 7.68 -22.93
N ALA A 138 4.31 6.73 -23.66
CA ALA A 138 3.10 6.94 -24.46
C ALA A 138 1.87 7.25 -23.59
N LEU A 139 1.81 6.75 -22.36
CA LEU A 139 0.68 6.90 -21.46
C LEU A 139 0.88 8.07 -20.49
N TYR A 140 2.09 8.24 -19.98
CA TYR A 140 2.39 9.11 -18.85
C TYR A 140 3.41 10.22 -19.16
N GLY A 141 3.75 10.43 -20.45
CA GLY A 141 4.64 11.49 -20.88
C GLY A 141 6.12 11.11 -20.80
N SER A 142 6.99 12.12 -20.99
CA SER A 142 8.44 11.94 -21.00
C SER A 142 8.95 11.25 -19.74
N ASP A 143 10.14 10.69 -19.83
CA ASP A 143 10.91 10.08 -18.74
C ASP A 143 10.52 8.63 -18.37
N GLY A 144 9.33 8.14 -18.66
CA GLY A 144 8.90 6.76 -18.38
C GLY A 144 9.59 5.68 -19.23
N LEU A 145 10.92 5.66 -19.27
CA LEU A 145 11.70 4.67 -20.03
C LEU A 145 11.76 3.31 -19.33
N ALA A 146 11.87 3.31 -18.03
CA ALA A 146 11.93 2.10 -17.20
C ALA A 146 10.55 1.54 -16.93
N GLY A 147 9.58 2.43 -16.70
CA GLY A 147 8.23 2.06 -16.32
C GLY A 147 7.49 3.16 -15.57
N ALA A 148 6.41 2.75 -14.93
CA ALA A 148 5.62 3.61 -14.05
C ALA A 148 5.20 2.84 -12.81
N ILE A 149 5.07 3.54 -11.68
CA ILE A 149 4.49 3.05 -10.44
C ILE A 149 3.30 3.95 -10.11
N SER A 150 2.14 3.35 -9.89
CA SER A 150 0.92 4.05 -9.51
C SER A 150 0.50 3.63 -8.12
N TYR A 151 0.51 4.56 -7.20
CA TYR A 151 -0.02 4.44 -5.86
C TYR A 151 -1.49 4.83 -5.89
N ILE A 152 -2.35 3.93 -5.46
CA ILE A 152 -3.80 4.16 -5.45
C ILE A 152 -4.25 4.19 -4.01
N THR A 153 -4.79 5.34 -3.58
CA THR A 153 -5.22 5.55 -2.21
C THR A 153 -6.59 4.97 -1.94
N LYS A 154 -6.89 4.68 -0.69
CA LYS A 154 -8.17 4.12 -0.25
C LYS A 154 -9.33 5.04 -0.59
N ASP A 155 -10.49 4.43 -0.85
CA ASP A 155 -11.79 5.08 -0.97
C ASP A 155 -12.68 4.65 0.20
N ALA A 156 -13.80 5.34 0.43
CA ALA A 156 -14.72 4.97 1.51
C ALA A 156 -15.34 3.59 1.29
N SER A 157 -15.62 3.25 0.04
CA SER A 157 -16.18 1.96 -0.38
C SER A 157 -15.21 0.78 -0.23
N ASP A 158 -13.91 1.02 -0.01
CA ASP A 158 -12.95 -0.03 0.34
C ASP A 158 -13.09 -0.46 1.82
N LEU A 159 -13.80 0.33 2.65
CA LEU A 159 -13.86 0.16 4.10
C LEU A 159 -15.26 -0.08 4.64
N ALA A 160 -16.30 0.34 3.94
CA ALA A 160 -17.69 0.24 4.37
C ALA A 160 -18.62 -0.07 3.20
N ASP A 161 -19.70 -0.79 3.47
CA ASP A 161 -20.76 -1.03 2.52
C ASP A 161 -21.74 0.16 2.41
N PHE A 162 -22.57 0.13 1.36
CA PHE A 162 -23.57 1.17 1.13
C PHE A 162 -24.47 1.40 2.35
N GLY A 163 -24.58 2.66 2.77
CA GLY A 163 -25.34 3.10 3.93
C GLY A 163 -24.62 2.95 5.27
N GLU A 164 -23.44 2.38 5.28
CA GLU A 164 -22.65 2.11 6.47
C GLU A 164 -21.59 3.17 6.76
N SER A 165 -21.01 3.08 7.93
CA SER A 165 -19.89 3.90 8.37
C SER A 165 -18.83 3.01 9.00
N TYR A 166 -17.59 3.28 8.71
CA TYR A 166 -16.43 2.61 9.27
C TYR A 166 -15.63 3.58 10.15
N PHE A 167 -15.11 3.05 11.25
CA PHE A 167 -14.24 3.78 12.15
C PHE A 167 -13.17 2.84 12.70
N SER A 168 -11.91 3.24 12.64
CA SER A 168 -10.80 2.46 13.17
C SER A 168 -9.73 3.36 13.79
N VAL A 169 -9.13 2.86 14.85
CA VAL A 169 -7.86 3.37 15.42
C VAL A 169 -6.89 2.21 15.45
N ASN A 170 -5.74 2.40 14.86
CA ASN A 170 -4.67 1.41 14.88
C ASN A 170 -3.38 2.00 15.46
N THR A 171 -2.58 1.13 16.04
CA THR A 171 -1.26 1.47 16.55
C THR A 171 -0.33 0.31 16.28
N SER A 172 0.90 0.60 15.92
CA SER A 172 1.95 -0.40 15.74
C SER A 172 3.28 0.12 16.26
N TYR A 173 4.14 -0.83 16.62
CA TYR A 173 5.52 -0.57 17.00
C TYR A 173 6.40 -1.52 16.19
N ASP A 174 7.43 -0.98 15.57
CA ASP A 174 8.42 -1.72 14.79
C ASP A 174 9.76 -1.62 15.53
N GLU A 175 10.32 -2.78 15.92
CA GLU A 175 11.54 -2.86 16.71
C GLU A 175 12.79 -2.55 15.89
N ASP A 176 12.77 -2.80 14.57
CA ASP A 176 13.96 -2.66 13.71
C ASP A 176 14.38 -1.19 13.56
N ASN A 177 13.47 -0.26 13.73
CA ASN A 177 13.69 1.16 13.58
C ASN A 177 13.05 1.99 14.70
N GLU A 178 12.68 1.36 15.81
CA GLU A 178 11.99 1.98 16.96
C GLU A 178 10.78 2.85 16.55
N GLN A 179 10.13 2.50 15.43
CA GLN A 179 9.03 3.27 14.89
C GLN A 179 7.74 3.04 15.66
N THR A 180 7.16 4.11 16.18
CA THR A 180 5.80 4.10 16.73
C THR A 180 4.84 4.73 15.72
N LYS A 181 3.72 4.07 15.46
CA LYS A 181 2.67 4.57 14.57
C LYS A 181 1.32 4.61 15.27
N VAL A 182 0.57 5.68 15.03
CA VAL A 182 -0.83 5.81 15.42
C VAL A 182 -1.64 6.24 14.19
N GLY A 183 -2.67 5.49 13.86
CA GLY A 183 -3.56 5.74 12.72
C GLY A 183 -5.02 5.88 13.16
N PHE A 184 -5.72 6.74 12.46
CA PHE A 184 -7.15 6.97 12.60
C PHE A 184 -7.80 6.94 11.22
N ILE A 185 -8.92 6.22 11.09
CA ILE A 185 -9.70 6.15 9.86
C ILE A 185 -11.17 6.32 10.19
N ALA A 186 -11.85 7.17 9.42
CA ALA A 186 -13.31 7.29 9.41
C ALA A 186 -13.79 7.31 7.97
N ALA A 187 -14.74 6.46 7.64
CA ALA A 187 -15.34 6.38 6.31
C ALA A 187 -16.87 6.27 6.39
N ARG A 188 -17.56 6.76 5.38
CA ARG A 188 -19.00 6.61 5.22
C ARG A 188 -19.34 6.52 3.74
N VAL A 189 -20.14 5.53 3.38
CA VAL A 189 -20.72 5.36 2.04
C VAL A 189 -22.20 5.75 2.10
N GLY A 190 -22.56 6.83 1.41
CA GLY A 190 -23.93 7.33 1.33
C GLY A 190 -24.46 7.29 -0.10
N GLU A 191 -25.74 7.67 -0.29
CA GLU A 191 -26.41 7.60 -1.59
C GLU A 191 -25.80 8.54 -2.64
N ASN A 192 -25.46 9.76 -2.24
CA ASN A 192 -24.96 10.79 -3.17
C ASN A 192 -23.55 11.23 -2.86
N ILE A 193 -23.01 10.83 -1.72
CA ILE A 193 -21.68 11.21 -1.27
C ILE A 193 -21.04 10.10 -0.46
N GLU A 194 -19.79 9.82 -0.80
CA GLU A 194 -18.90 8.99 -0.01
C GLU A 194 -17.81 9.85 0.60
N THR A 195 -17.40 9.55 1.81
CA THR A 195 -16.41 10.35 2.54
C THR A 195 -15.41 9.45 3.23
N LEU A 196 -14.13 9.78 3.09
CA LEU A 196 -13.02 9.15 3.80
C LEU A 196 -12.17 10.23 4.46
N LEU A 197 -11.80 10.01 5.71
CA LEU A 197 -10.75 10.73 6.41
C LEU A 197 -9.81 9.72 7.05
N GLN A 198 -8.55 9.81 6.71
CA GLN A 198 -7.49 9.04 7.35
C GLN A 198 -6.37 9.98 7.82
N VAL A 199 -5.89 9.76 9.03
CA VAL A 199 -4.76 10.47 9.61
C VAL A 199 -3.81 9.44 10.20
N THR A 200 -2.53 9.55 9.86
CA THR A 200 -1.47 8.68 10.39
C THR A 200 -0.35 9.56 10.92
N SER A 201 0.12 9.25 12.11
CA SER A 201 1.30 9.87 12.70
C SER A 201 2.32 8.80 13.04
N ARG A 202 3.59 9.05 12.74
CA ARG A 202 4.72 8.15 12.99
C ARG A 202 5.87 8.90 13.60
N GLU A 203 6.46 8.30 14.61
CA GLU A 203 7.79 8.64 15.10
C GLU A 203 8.78 7.67 14.43
N LEU A 204 9.85 8.20 13.87
CA LEU A 204 10.82 7.47 13.05
C LEU A 204 12.21 7.66 13.65
N SER A 205 12.94 6.56 13.81
CA SER A 205 14.34 6.60 14.23
C SER A 205 15.25 5.99 13.17
N GLN A 206 16.54 6.03 13.41
CA GLN A 206 17.51 5.33 12.56
C GLN A 206 17.29 3.82 12.60
N LEU A 207 17.62 3.15 11.49
CA LEU A 207 17.62 1.69 11.43
C LEU A 207 18.68 1.13 12.38
N GLU A 208 18.34 0.11 13.14
CA GLU A 208 19.33 -0.69 13.86
C GLU A 208 20.08 -1.59 12.89
N LEU A 209 21.39 -1.56 12.98
CA LEU A 209 22.25 -2.48 12.22
C LEU A 209 22.57 -3.70 13.06
N HIS A 210 22.74 -4.84 12.40
CA HIS A 210 23.24 -6.05 13.06
C HIS A 210 24.60 -5.78 13.73
N ASP A 211 24.83 -6.39 14.89
CA ASP A 211 26.05 -6.21 15.72
C ASP A 211 27.37 -6.39 14.97
N ASP A 212 27.37 -7.21 13.90
CA ASP A 212 28.54 -7.44 13.04
C ASP A 212 28.69 -6.38 11.93
N ALA A 213 27.84 -5.38 11.85
CA ALA A 213 27.96 -4.34 10.83
C ALA A 213 29.20 -3.49 11.08
N THR A 214 29.99 -3.30 10.03
CA THR A 214 31.21 -2.46 10.09
C THR A 214 30.96 -0.99 9.76
N GLN A 215 29.72 -0.67 9.40
CA GLN A 215 29.30 0.67 9.04
C GLN A 215 28.46 1.26 10.18
N GLU A 216 28.84 2.44 10.62
CA GLU A 216 27.99 3.25 11.50
C GLU A 216 27.00 4.03 10.67
N LEU A 217 25.72 4.05 11.10
CA LEU A 217 24.70 4.90 10.52
C LEU A 217 24.79 6.30 11.13
N ASP A 218 24.45 7.31 10.33
CA ASP A 218 24.26 8.64 10.86
C ASP A 218 22.98 8.68 11.70
N PRO A 219 23.02 9.27 12.92
CA PRO A 219 21.83 9.39 13.75
C PRO A 219 20.71 10.13 13.03
N PHE A 220 19.50 9.62 13.19
CA PHE A 220 18.29 10.20 12.62
C PHE A 220 17.12 10.03 13.58
N ASP A 221 16.41 11.14 13.82
CA ASP A 221 15.11 11.16 14.49
C ASP A 221 14.15 12.02 13.66
N GLY A 222 12.90 11.58 13.53
CA GLY A 222 11.92 12.31 12.76
C GLY A 222 10.49 11.94 13.07
N GLU A 223 9.59 12.82 12.62
CA GLU A 223 8.15 12.64 12.71
C GLU A 223 7.54 12.75 11.32
N GLN A 224 6.55 11.92 11.05
CA GLN A 224 5.76 12.00 9.82
C GLN A 224 4.28 12.06 10.18
N THR A 225 3.58 13.02 9.59
CA THR A 225 2.11 13.10 9.65
C THR A 225 1.55 13.06 8.24
N SER A 226 0.61 12.13 8.02
CA SER A 226 -0.06 11.95 6.73
C SER A 226 -1.57 12.09 6.91
N ILE A 227 -2.21 12.87 6.05
CA ILE A 227 -3.66 13.11 6.06
C ILE A 227 -4.20 12.86 4.65
N LEU A 228 -5.18 11.96 4.56
CA LEU A 228 -5.96 11.75 3.35
C LEU A 228 -7.42 12.06 3.64
N ALA A 229 -8.01 12.97 2.88
CA ALA A 229 -9.45 13.17 2.87
C ALA A 229 -9.99 13.07 1.44
N LYS A 230 -10.97 12.20 1.23
CA LYS A 230 -11.65 12.02 -0.06
C LYS A 230 -13.14 12.26 0.08
N PHE A 231 -13.69 12.93 -0.90
CA PHE A 231 -15.12 13.16 -1.06
C PHE A 231 -15.49 12.77 -2.48
N GLN A 232 -16.29 11.73 -2.63
CA GLN A 232 -16.78 11.27 -3.92
C GLN A 232 -18.26 11.62 -4.04
N PHE A 233 -18.63 12.29 -5.10
CA PHE A 233 -19.99 12.80 -5.34
C PHE A 233 -20.57 12.10 -6.56
N ASN A 234 -21.68 11.41 -6.40
CA ASN A 234 -22.49 10.85 -7.48
C ASN A 234 -23.43 11.92 -7.99
N LEU A 235 -23.00 12.71 -8.96
CA LEU A 235 -23.75 13.86 -9.46
C LEU A 235 -24.90 13.46 -10.39
N SER A 236 -24.76 12.36 -11.11
CA SER A 236 -25.78 11.73 -11.96
C SER A 236 -25.38 10.30 -12.30
N GLU A 237 -26.28 9.55 -12.97
CA GLU A 237 -26.01 8.17 -13.41
C GLU A 237 -24.73 7.99 -14.30
N SER A 238 -24.17 9.08 -14.79
CA SER A 238 -23.01 9.06 -15.69
C SER A 238 -21.93 10.07 -15.36
N VAL A 239 -22.04 10.75 -14.21
CA VAL A 239 -21.09 11.78 -13.79
C VAL A 239 -20.79 11.65 -12.31
N ASP A 240 -19.55 11.31 -12.03
CA ASP A 240 -18.98 11.28 -10.70
C ASP A 240 -17.91 12.35 -10.56
N ALA A 241 -17.75 12.92 -9.38
CA ALA A 241 -16.70 13.87 -9.07
C ALA A 241 -15.99 13.46 -7.78
N THR A 242 -14.68 13.47 -7.79
CA THR A 242 -13.86 13.17 -6.61
C THR A 242 -13.02 14.38 -6.25
N LEU A 243 -13.07 14.76 -4.98
CA LEU A 243 -12.15 15.70 -4.37
C LEU A 243 -11.22 14.94 -3.43
N THR A 244 -9.94 14.94 -3.72
CA THR A 244 -8.90 14.35 -2.87
C THR A 244 -8.05 15.47 -2.28
N LEU A 245 -7.86 15.42 -0.97
CA LEU A 245 -6.90 16.23 -0.22
C LEU A 245 -5.90 15.27 0.39
N ASP A 246 -4.68 15.31 -0.10
CA ASP A 246 -3.55 14.54 0.41
C ASP A 246 -2.51 15.54 0.95
N HIS A 247 -2.14 15.36 2.20
CA HIS A 247 -1.12 16.17 2.85
C HIS A 247 -0.19 15.24 3.63
N GLN A 248 1.09 15.38 3.36
CA GLN A 248 2.13 14.64 4.06
C GLN A 248 3.20 15.62 4.50
N ASP A 249 3.42 15.66 5.80
CA ASP A 249 4.46 16.45 6.43
C ASP A 249 5.49 15.53 7.06
N PHE A 250 6.73 15.92 6.95
CA PHE A 250 7.84 15.18 7.51
C PHE A 250 8.87 16.15 8.05
N GLU A 251 9.12 16.05 9.34
CA GLU A 251 10.20 16.75 10.02
C GLU A 251 11.23 15.74 10.52
N GLY A 252 12.51 16.04 10.38
CA GLY A 252 13.57 15.15 10.87
C GLY A 252 14.92 15.83 11.01
N GLU A 253 15.64 15.41 12.02
CA GLU A 253 17.00 15.85 12.30
C GLU A 253 18.02 14.79 11.85
N TYR A 254 19.05 15.23 11.13
CA TYR A 254 20.14 14.39 10.65
C TYR A 254 21.46 14.91 11.20
N ILE A 255 22.26 14.02 11.75
CA ILE A 255 23.65 14.31 12.11
C ILE A 255 24.55 13.64 11.09
N PHE A 256 25.20 14.44 10.25
CA PHE A 256 26.18 13.92 9.29
C PHE A 256 27.54 13.81 9.97
N ASN A 257 28.05 12.61 10.15
CA ASN A 257 29.41 12.35 10.56
C ASN A 257 30.36 12.48 9.36
N LEU A 258 30.90 13.66 9.13
CA LEU A 258 31.91 13.88 8.10
C LEU A 258 33.28 13.47 8.64
N SER A 259 33.67 12.21 8.45
CA SER A 259 35.05 11.80 8.62
C SER A 259 35.83 12.23 7.37
N LEU A 260 36.59 13.31 7.51
CA LEU A 260 37.62 13.66 6.53
C LEU A 260 38.74 12.62 6.65
N ILE A 261 38.84 11.74 5.65
CA ILE A 261 39.99 10.85 5.45
C ILE A 261 41.08 11.61 4.71
#